data_900131c952433980f7aeae2a84a1f445
#
_entry.id   900131c952433980f7aeae2a84a1f445
#
_cell.length_a   1.000
_cell.length_b   1.000
_cell.length_c   1.000
_cell.angle_alpha   90.00
_cell.angle_beta   90.00
_cell.angle_gamma   90.00
#
_symmetry.space_group_name_H-M   'P 1'
#
loop_
_entity.id
_entity.type
_entity.pdbx_description
1 polymer ?
#
loop_
_entity_poly.entity_id
_entity_poly.type
_entity_poly.pdbx_seq_one_letter_code
_entity_poly.pdbx_strand_id
1 'polypeptide(L)'
;DGAHTAQELIDRSAKSLCLLSFCDHDTFGAYSSDLVLPKTMRLLPGIEMSCQVGDSDLHMLAYFPKGLTGEILSWGRLLETDRKERVLNGVSQLRESGVPLLWKDFEAETGSSVPCRSHVARALIRGGLCDSAGQAFRQWLRQGIFRRPQITAEEAFQQVHELDGLTYWAHPQADQIRTHGERLIKAGLDGVESLYKNLGTPHRKVAREFQETHELGACGGSDLHRESPRLKIGQFAVDTRRLDARL
;
A
#
# COMPACT_ATOMS: atom_id res chain seq x y z
N ASP A 1 4.98 -4.49 6.74
CA ASP A 1 4.57 -5.88 7.07
C ASP A 1 5.07 -6.93 6.06
N GLY A 2 5.93 -6.53 5.13
CA GLY A 2 6.65 -7.38 4.19
C GLY A 2 7.67 -8.29 4.88
N ALA A 3 8.01 -9.43 4.23
CA ALA A 3 8.96 -10.42 4.74
C ALA A 3 10.41 -10.17 4.31
N HIS A 4 10.65 -9.18 3.46
CA HIS A 4 11.96 -8.89 2.88
C HIS A 4 12.39 -7.46 3.21
N THR A 5 13.70 -7.26 3.35
CA THR A 5 14.26 -5.92 3.44
C THR A 5 14.25 -5.22 2.08
N ALA A 6 14.35 -3.89 2.07
CA ALA A 6 14.44 -3.12 0.83
C ALA A 6 15.63 -3.55 -0.04
N GLN A 7 16.81 -3.81 0.58
CA GLN A 7 18.00 -4.27 -0.16
C GLN A 7 17.79 -5.65 -0.80
N GLU A 8 17.19 -6.61 -0.07
CA GLU A 8 16.85 -7.91 -0.66
C GLU A 8 15.93 -7.80 -1.87
N LEU A 9 14.95 -6.89 -1.83
CA LEU A 9 14.05 -6.64 -2.96
C LEU A 9 14.77 -6.00 -4.15
N ILE A 10 15.69 -5.07 -3.92
CA ILE A 10 16.56 -4.49 -4.95
C ILE A 10 17.37 -5.60 -5.63
N ASP A 11 18.09 -6.41 -4.84
CA ASP A 11 18.97 -7.44 -5.36
C ASP A 11 18.22 -8.50 -6.20
N ARG A 12 17.03 -8.89 -5.75
CA ARG A 12 16.17 -9.87 -6.43
C ARG A 12 15.55 -9.33 -7.72
N SER A 13 15.26 -8.03 -7.78
CA SER A 13 14.65 -7.38 -8.94
C SER A 13 15.66 -6.83 -9.96
N ALA A 14 16.95 -6.81 -9.62
CA ALA A 14 18.02 -6.18 -10.40
C ALA A 14 18.13 -6.64 -11.86
N LYS A 15 17.72 -7.88 -12.16
CA LYS A 15 17.74 -8.43 -13.53
C LYS A 15 16.46 -8.22 -14.34
N SER A 16 15.38 -7.82 -13.68
CA SER A 16 14.04 -7.77 -14.28
C SER A 16 13.41 -6.38 -14.30
N LEU A 17 13.89 -5.47 -13.45
CA LEU A 17 13.34 -4.12 -13.32
C LEU A 17 14.42 -3.06 -13.53
N CYS A 18 14.07 -2.00 -14.25
CA CYS A 18 14.87 -0.78 -14.36
C CYS A 18 14.30 0.39 -13.53
N LEU A 19 13.07 0.26 -13.05
CA LEU A 19 12.40 1.17 -12.13
C LEU A 19 11.71 0.37 -11.05
N LEU A 20 11.97 0.71 -9.79
CA LEU A 20 11.36 0.08 -8.62
C LEU A 20 10.84 1.17 -7.68
N SER A 21 9.70 0.92 -7.05
CA SER A 21 9.19 1.74 -5.95
C SER A 21 8.77 0.85 -4.80
N PHE A 22 9.13 1.23 -3.58
CA PHE A 22 8.60 0.66 -2.35
C PHE A 22 7.42 1.51 -1.90
N CYS A 23 6.23 0.92 -1.96
CA CYS A 23 5.01 1.59 -1.51
C CYS A 23 4.53 0.93 -0.22
N ASP A 24 5.31 1.10 0.86
CA ASP A 24 4.92 0.62 2.17
C ASP A 24 3.73 1.40 2.72
N HIS A 25 2.92 0.73 3.50
CA HIS A 25 1.72 1.31 4.08
C HIS A 25 2.00 2.48 5.03
N ASP A 26 1.61 3.67 4.62
CA ASP A 26 1.66 4.93 5.38
C ASP A 26 3.07 5.28 5.92
N THR A 27 4.16 4.80 5.28
CA THR A 27 5.53 5.07 5.72
C THR A 27 6.53 5.08 4.55
N PHE A 28 7.57 5.89 4.68
CA PHE A 28 8.76 5.88 3.81
C PHE A 28 9.94 5.10 4.42
N GLY A 29 9.67 4.23 5.40
CA GLY A 29 10.71 3.51 6.16
C GLY A 29 11.65 2.62 5.32
N ALA A 30 11.24 2.21 4.11
CA ALA A 30 12.08 1.46 3.19
C ALA A 30 13.20 2.29 2.54
N TYR A 31 13.09 3.62 2.54
CA TYR A 31 14.04 4.52 1.87
C TYR A 31 15.11 4.98 2.84
N SER A 32 16.23 4.25 2.91
CA SER A 32 17.40 4.62 3.68
C SER A 32 18.56 5.06 2.77
N SER A 33 19.52 5.82 3.32
CA SER A 33 20.72 6.26 2.60
C SER A 33 21.69 5.12 2.25
N ASP A 34 21.52 3.94 2.86
CA ASP A 34 22.44 2.82 2.77
C ASP A 34 22.07 1.83 1.65
N LEU A 35 20.98 2.10 0.89
CA LEU A 35 20.56 1.25 -0.21
C LEU A 35 21.56 1.30 -1.37
N VAL A 36 21.98 0.13 -1.83
CA VAL A 36 22.87 -0.02 -2.97
C VAL A 36 22.06 -0.36 -4.21
N LEU A 37 22.04 0.52 -5.18
CA LEU A 37 21.30 0.34 -6.43
C LEU A 37 22.21 -0.13 -7.57
N PRO A 38 21.78 -1.13 -8.37
CA PRO A 38 22.40 -1.42 -9.65
C PRO A 38 22.38 -0.20 -10.59
N LYS A 39 23.41 0.00 -11.39
CA LYS A 39 23.49 1.12 -12.36
C LYS A 39 22.32 1.16 -13.35
N THR A 40 21.67 0.02 -13.57
CA THR A 40 20.54 -0.14 -14.50
C THR A 40 19.18 0.09 -13.85
N MET A 41 19.14 0.39 -12.55
CA MET A 41 17.91 0.55 -11.78
C MET A 41 17.81 1.96 -11.20
N ARG A 42 16.64 2.56 -11.33
CA ARG A 42 16.23 3.78 -10.61
C ARG A 42 15.25 3.39 -9.50
N LEU A 43 15.43 3.92 -8.32
CA LEU A 43 14.46 3.82 -7.23
C LEU A 43 13.58 5.08 -7.25
N LEU A 44 12.28 4.87 -7.39
CA LEU A 44 11.27 5.92 -7.35
C LEU A 44 10.65 5.95 -5.96
N PRO A 45 10.81 7.01 -5.18
CA PRO A 45 10.16 7.10 -3.89
C PRO A 45 8.64 7.04 -4.01
N GLY A 46 8.02 6.18 -3.20
CA GLY A 46 6.58 5.99 -3.14
C GLY A 46 6.11 5.59 -1.76
N ILE A 47 4.81 5.63 -1.57
CA ILE A 47 4.10 5.25 -0.35
C ILE A 47 2.71 4.75 -0.71
N GLU A 48 2.17 3.76 0.02
CA GLU A 48 0.78 3.35 -0.08
C GLU A 48 -0.03 3.94 1.07
N MET A 49 -0.81 4.96 0.76
CA MET A 49 -1.63 5.70 1.72
C MET A 49 -2.95 5.00 1.98
N SER A 50 -3.34 4.88 3.24
CA SER A 50 -4.70 4.50 3.63
C SER A 50 -5.58 5.74 3.64
N CYS A 51 -6.61 5.79 2.78
CA CYS A 51 -7.48 6.95 2.64
C CYS A 51 -8.96 6.60 2.80
N GLN A 52 -9.75 7.53 3.34
CA GLN A 52 -11.20 7.47 3.26
C GLN A 52 -11.69 7.92 1.88
N VAL A 53 -12.61 7.17 1.29
CA VAL A 53 -13.34 7.56 0.08
C VAL A 53 -14.83 7.28 0.29
N GLY A 54 -15.57 8.28 0.70
CA GLY A 54 -16.94 8.08 1.17
C GLY A 54 -16.99 7.12 2.35
N ASP A 55 -17.79 6.06 2.25
CA ASP A 55 -17.91 5.02 3.28
C ASP A 55 -16.87 3.90 3.15
N SER A 56 -16.00 3.97 2.16
CA SER A 56 -14.94 2.98 1.91
C SER A 56 -13.58 3.47 2.41
N ASP A 57 -12.72 2.52 2.81
CA ASP A 57 -11.30 2.74 3.02
C ASP A 57 -10.56 2.12 1.84
N LEU A 58 -9.84 2.93 1.08
CA LEU A 58 -9.11 2.54 -0.10
C LEU A 58 -7.62 2.86 0.03
N HIS A 59 -6.81 2.19 -0.76
CA HIS A 59 -5.38 2.46 -0.81
C HIS A 59 -5.04 3.29 -2.05
N MET A 60 -4.23 4.32 -1.82
CA MET A 60 -3.74 5.21 -2.86
C MET A 60 -2.21 5.22 -2.82
N LEU A 61 -1.57 5.13 -3.98
CA LEU A 61 -0.12 5.28 -4.09
C LEU A 61 0.22 6.76 -4.30
N ALA A 62 1.26 7.22 -3.66
CA ALA A 62 1.89 8.48 -4.03
C ALA A 62 3.32 8.20 -4.49
N TYR A 63 3.73 8.83 -5.61
CA TYR A 63 5.07 8.77 -6.14
C TYR A 63 5.70 10.16 -6.14
N PHE A 64 7.00 10.23 -5.82
CA PHE A 64 7.76 11.48 -5.75
C PHE A 64 8.97 11.46 -6.69
N PRO A 65 8.78 11.78 -7.99
CA PRO A 65 9.85 11.68 -9.00
C PRO A 65 11.07 12.57 -8.75
N LYS A 66 10.86 13.68 -8.01
CA LYS A 66 11.92 14.62 -7.63
C LYS A 66 12.69 14.18 -6.37
N GLY A 67 12.34 13.04 -5.77
CA GLY A 67 12.95 12.54 -4.53
C GLY A 67 12.20 12.93 -3.26
N LEU A 68 12.70 12.48 -2.10
CA LEU A 68 12.10 12.76 -0.80
C LEU A 68 12.71 14.03 -0.20
N THR A 69 11.87 15.04 0.05
CA THR A 69 12.24 16.25 0.80
C THR A 69 11.94 16.09 2.30
N GLY A 70 12.45 17.02 3.12
CA GLY A 70 12.11 17.06 4.54
C GLY A 70 10.61 17.22 4.80
N GLU A 71 9.89 17.95 3.92
CA GLU A 71 8.43 18.14 4.00
C GLU A 71 7.68 16.85 3.72
N ILE A 72 8.06 16.11 2.64
CA ILE A 72 7.49 14.81 2.30
C ILE A 72 7.69 13.82 3.45
N LEU A 73 8.90 13.76 4.01
CA LEU A 73 9.20 12.89 5.15
C LEU A 73 8.41 13.29 6.41
N SER A 74 8.19 14.59 6.63
CA SER A 74 7.40 15.08 7.75
C SER A 74 5.93 14.70 7.62
N TRP A 75 5.37 14.85 6.42
CA TRP A 75 4.03 14.40 6.10
C TRP A 75 3.89 12.87 6.25
N GLY A 76 4.85 12.09 5.74
CA GLY A 76 4.86 10.63 5.93
C GLY A 76 4.84 10.21 7.40
N ARG A 77 5.52 10.94 8.28
CA ARG A 77 5.47 10.68 9.74
C ARG A 77 4.08 10.91 10.34
N LEU A 78 3.28 11.83 9.82
CA LEU A 78 1.89 12.02 10.26
C LEU A 78 1.03 10.82 9.89
N LEU A 79 1.14 10.32 8.65
CA LEU A 79 0.45 9.12 8.19
C LEU A 79 0.85 7.89 9.01
N GLU A 80 2.14 7.73 9.27
CA GLU A 80 2.68 6.64 10.09
C GLU A 80 2.15 6.68 11.52
N THR A 81 2.07 7.88 12.11
CA THR A 81 1.55 8.08 13.46
C THR A 81 0.07 7.70 13.53
N ASP A 82 -0.76 8.19 12.58
CA ASP A 82 -2.17 7.83 12.50
C ASP A 82 -2.35 6.30 12.37
N ARG A 83 -1.56 5.64 11.52
CA ARG A 83 -1.61 4.18 11.38
C ARG A 83 -1.26 3.46 12.69
N LYS A 84 -0.18 3.86 13.36
CA LYS A 84 0.23 3.29 14.65
C LYS A 84 -0.90 3.38 15.67
N GLU A 85 -1.47 4.56 15.85
CA GLU A 85 -2.57 4.78 16.78
C GLU A 85 -3.80 3.94 16.43
N ARG A 86 -4.20 3.88 15.15
CA ARG A 86 -5.34 3.10 14.69
C ARG A 86 -5.18 1.61 15.01
N VAL A 87 -4.00 1.06 14.75
CA VAL A 87 -3.74 -0.36 14.96
C VAL A 87 -3.64 -0.69 16.44
N LEU A 88 -2.92 0.13 17.23
CA LEU A 88 -2.78 -0.07 18.68
C LEU A 88 -4.13 0.03 19.39
N ASN A 89 -4.95 1.01 19.03
CA ASN A 89 -6.31 1.15 19.57
C ASN A 89 -7.18 -0.07 19.19
N GLY A 90 -7.09 -0.55 17.95
CA GLY A 90 -7.83 -1.75 17.53
C GLY A 90 -7.40 -3.01 18.28
N VAL A 91 -6.10 -3.18 18.56
CA VAL A 91 -5.60 -4.29 19.41
C VAL A 91 -6.16 -4.17 20.83
N SER A 92 -6.18 -2.98 21.43
CA SER A 92 -6.76 -2.74 22.75
C SER A 92 -8.25 -3.08 22.78
N GLN A 93 -9.02 -2.61 21.79
CA GLN A 93 -10.46 -2.91 21.68
C GLN A 93 -10.74 -4.41 21.52
N LEU A 94 -9.94 -5.15 20.74
CA LEU A 94 -10.05 -6.60 20.62
C LEU A 94 -9.89 -7.27 21.99
N ARG A 95 -8.88 -6.88 22.75
CA ARG A 95 -8.60 -7.43 24.08
C ARG A 95 -9.69 -7.09 25.08
N GLU A 96 -10.16 -5.85 25.09
CA GLU A 96 -11.28 -5.39 25.93
C GLU A 96 -12.59 -6.13 25.62
N SER A 97 -12.80 -6.52 24.36
CA SER A 97 -13.95 -7.34 23.96
C SER A 97 -13.79 -8.84 24.30
N GLY A 98 -12.75 -9.21 25.05
CA GLY A 98 -12.53 -10.57 25.53
C GLY A 98 -11.74 -11.48 24.59
N VAL A 99 -11.16 -10.95 23.49
CA VAL A 99 -10.26 -11.73 22.63
C VAL A 99 -8.95 -11.97 23.39
N PRO A 100 -8.50 -13.22 23.64
CA PRO A 100 -7.31 -13.51 24.42
C PRO A 100 -6.01 -13.30 23.63
N LEU A 101 -5.94 -12.21 22.85
CA LEU A 101 -4.76 -11.80 22.11
C LEU A 101 -3.69 -11.29 23.09
N LEU A 102 -2.54 -11.95 23.14
CA LEU A 102 -1.44 -11.54 23.98
C LEU A 102 -0.65 -10.41 23.32
N TRP A 103 -0.34 -9.37 24.11
CA TRP A 103 0.43 -8.23 23.61
C TRP A 103 1.81 -8.65 23.06
N LYS A 104 2.49 -9.57 23.77
CA LYS A 104 3.78 -10.13 23.35
C LYS A 104 3.74 -10.80 21.97
N ASP A 105 2.63 -11.43 21.60
CA ASP A 105 2.50 -12.07 20.28
C ASP A 105 2.34 -11.03 19.17
N PHE A 106 1.61 -9.95 19.45
CA PHE A 106 1.51 -8.82 18.54
C PHE A 106 2.85 -8.09 18.37
N GLU A 107 3.57 -7.80 19.46
CA GLU A 107 4.91 -7.20 19.42
C GLU A 107 5.92 -8.07 18.66
N ALA A 108 5.87 -9.38 18.85
CA ALA A 108 6.74 -10.33 18.14
C ALA A 108 6.50 -10.33 16.62
N GLU A 109 5.25 -10.12 16.18
CA GLU A 109 4.91 -10.02 14.76
C GLU A 109 5.21 -8.65 14.16
N THR A 110 5.12 -7.59 14.94
CA THR A 110 5.37 -6.23 14.48
C THR A 110 6.87 -5.91 14.43
N GLY A 111 7.64 -6.35 15.43
CA GLY A 111 9.05 -6.00 15.57
C GLY A 111 9.25 -4.49 15.56
N SER A 112 10.19 -4.01 14.74
CA SER A 112 10.45 -2.58 14.50
C SER A 112 9.60 -1.96 13.38
N SER A 113 8.74 -2.74 12.73
CA SER A 113 7.91 -2.27 11.61
C SER A 113 6.74 -1.41 12.07
N VAL A 114 6.21 -0.61 11.15
CA VAL A 114 4.94 0.10 11.38
C VAL A 114 3.82 -0.92 11.54
N PRO A 115 3.02 -0.86 12.62
CA PRO A 115 1.96 -1.81 12.87
C PRO A 115 0.91 -1.83 11.76
N CYS A 116 0.49 -3.04 11.37
CA CYS A 116 -0.56 -3.27 10.37
C CYS A 116 -1.57 -4.31 10.88
N ARG A 117 -2.77 -4.33 10.31
CA ARG A 117 -3.76 -5.38 10.61
C ARG A 117 -3.26 -6.79 10.28
N SER A 118 -2.36 -6.92 9.32
CA SER A 118 -1.68 -8.18 9.00
C SER A 118 -0.79 -8.70 10.16
N HIS A 119 -0.14 -7.81 10.93
CA HIS A 119 0.57 -8.19 12.16
C HIS A 119 -0.41 -8.72 13.20
N VAL A 120 -1.56 -8.06 13.37
CA VAL A 120 -2.62 -8.56 14.28
C VAL A 120 -3.13 -9.92 13.82
N ALA A 121 -3.37 -10.13 12.53
CA ALA A 121 -3.77 -11.42 11.99
C ALA A 121 -2.74 -12.52 12.31
N ARG A 122 -1.44 -12.25 12.12
CA ARG A 122 -0.37 -13.20 12.46
C ARG A 122 -0.28 -13.48 13.96
N ALA A 123 -0.46 -12.45 14.80
CA ALA A 123 -0.49 -12.61 16.25
C ALA A 123 -1.68 -13.48 16.70
N LEU A 124 -2.86 -13.33 16.09
CA LEU A 124 -4.01 -14.20 16.34
C LEU A 124 -3.74 -15.66 15.94
N ILE A 125 -3.07 -15.88 14.80
CA ILE A 125 -2.66 -17.22 14.37
C ILE A 125 -1.62 -17.79 15.32
N ARG A 126 -0.60 -17.05 15.70
CA ARG A 126 0.43 -17.45 16.66
C ARG A 126 -0.18 -17.84 18.01
N GLY A 127 -1.19 -17.10 18.47
CA GLY A 127 -1.93 -17.39 19.70
C GLY A 127 -2.94 -18.55 19.59
N GLY A 128 -3.04 -19.21 18.43
CA GLY A 128 -3.99 -20.32 18.20
C GLY A 128 -5.46 -19.89 18.16
N LEU A 129 -5.74 -18.60 17.93
CA LEU A 129 -7.10 -18.03 17.91
C LEU A 129 -7.77 -18.17 16.55
N CYS A 130 -7.01 -18.40 15.50
CA CYS A 130 -7.48 -18.71 14.16
C CYS A 130 -6.39 -19.43 13.34
N ASP A 131 -6.82 -20.11 12.26
CA ASP A 131 -5.95 -20.96 11.44
C ASP A 131 -5.36 -20.23 10.23
N SER A 132 -5.90 -19.07 9.89
CA SER A 132 -5.46 -18.33 8.69
C SER A 132 -5.75 -16.83 8.81
N ALA A 133 -4.98 -16.03 8.06
CA ALA A 133 -5.20 -14.59 7.95
C ALA A 133 -6.61 -14.27 7.43
N GLY A 134 -7.11 -15.02 6.44
CA GLY A 134 -8.48 -14.84 5.95
C GLY A 134 -9.55 -15.05 7.03
N GLN A 135 -9.35 -16.02 7.94
CA GLN A 135 -10.22 -16.22 9.09
C GLN A 135 -10.09 -15.04 10.07
N ALA A 136 -8.87 -14.61 10.39
CA ALA A 136 -8.63 -13.46 11.26
C ALA A 136 -9.36 -12.20 10.75
N PHE A 137 -9.22 -11.90 9.46
CA PHE A 137 -9.89 -10.74 8.86
C PHE A 137 -11.42 -10.84 8.90
N ARG A 138 -12.00 -12.01 8.66
CA ARG A 138 -13.47 -12.21 8.73
C ARG A 138 -14.02 -12.15 10.14
N GLN A 139 -13.29 -12.69 11.12
CA GLN A 139 -13.78 -12.85 12.48
C GLN A 139 -13.48 -11.63 13.38
N TRP A 140 -12.25 -11.12 13.33
CA TRP A 140 -11.70 -10.22 14.33
C TRP A 140 -11.33 -8.84 13.77
N LEU A 141 -10.89 -8.76 12.51
CA LEU A 141 -10.34 -7.53 11.92
C LEU A 141 -11.36 -6.80 11.05
N ARG A 142 -12.64 -6.82 11.43
CA ARG A 142 -13.74 -6.17 10.71
C ARG A 142 -13.67 -4.66 10.82
N GLN A 143 -14.36 -3.99 9.90
CA GLN A 143 -14.66 -2.55 10.06
C GLN A 143 -15.40 -2.31 11.39
N GLY A 144 -15.07 -1.18 12.04
CA GLY A 144 -15.64 -0.78 13.33
C GLY A 144 -14.78 -1.11 14.55
N ILE A 145 -13.89 -2.12 14.47
CA ILE A 145 -12.91 -2.38 15.54
C ILE A 145 -11.69 -1.47 15.36
N PHE A 146 -11.24 -1.33 14.12
CA PHE A 146 -10.14 -0.41 13.79
C PHE A 146 -10.73 0.90 13.28
N ARG A 147 -10.31 2.01 13.90
CA ARG A 147 -10.68 3.36 13.43
C ARG A 147 -10.29 3.52 11.95
N ARG A 148 -11.12 4.21 11.19
CA ARG A 148 -10.81 4.57 9.81
C ARG A 148 -9.58 5.49 9.74
N PRO A 149 -8.86 5.55 8.61
CA PRO A 149 -7.85 6.58 8.37
C PRO A 149 -8.40 7.98 8.62
N GLN A 150 -7.60 8.92 9.08
CA GLN A 150 -8.07 10.29 9.28
C GLN A 150 -8.13 11.08 7.97
N ILE A 151 -7.23 10.77 7.03
CA ILE A 151 -7.13 11.49 5.77
C ILE A 151 -8.13 10.95 4.73
N THR A 152 -8.80 11.84 4.03
CA THR A 152 -9.58 11.53 2.83
C THR A 152 -8.67 11.44 1.60
N ALA A 153 -9.12 10.77 0.52
CA ALA A 153 -8.34 10.73 -0.72
C ALA A 153 -8.16 12.13 -1.32
N GLU A 154 -9.16 12.99 -1.22
CA GLU A 154 -9.11 14.37 -1.69
C GLU A 154 -8.00 15.18 -1.00
N GLU A 155 -7.94 15.11 0.34
CA GLU A 155 -6.90 15.78 1.13
C GLU A 155 -5.52 15.20 0.84
N ALA A 156 -5.41 13.86 0.72
CA ALA A 156 -4.16 13.21 0.38
C ALA A 156 -3.66 13.61 -1.00
N PHE A 157 -4.55 13.68 -2.02
CA PHE A 157 -4.17 14.07 -3.38
C PHE A 157 -3.72 15.53 -3.44
N GLN A 158 -4.46 16.42 -2.77
CA GLN A 158 -4.04 17.81 -2.65
C GLN A 158 -2.64 17.92 -2.06
N GLN A 159 -2.39 17.25 -0.93
CA GLN A 159 -1.09 17.29 -0.26
C GLN A 159 0.04 16.69 -1.12
N VAL A 160 -0.22 15.57 -1.82
CA VAL A 160 0.75 14.96 -2.73
C VAL A 160 1.12 15.90 -3.87
N HIS A 161 0.13 16.58 -4.48
CA HIS A 161 0.37 17.55 -5.56
C HIS A 161 1.10 18.80 -5.09
N GLU A 162 0.78 19.32 -3.89
CA GLU A 162 1.52 20.43 -3.27
C GLU A 162 3.00 20.08 -3.02
N LEU A 163 3.30 18.79 -2.84
CA LEU A 163 4.65 18.25 -2.67
C LEU A 163 5.28 17.76 -4.00
N ASP A 164 4.75 18.17 -5.16
CA ASP A 164 5.23 17.79 -6.50
C ASP A 164 5.19 16.26 -6.76
N GLY A 165 4.31 15.54 -6.09
CA GLY A 165 4.07 14.10 -6.26
C GLY A 165 2.95 13.79 -7.26
N LEU A 166 2.77 12.50 -7.53
CA LEU A 166 1.71 11.95 -8.37
C LEU A 166 0.88 10.93 -7.60
N THR A 167 -0.41 10.91 -7.83
CA THR A 167 -1.38 10.05 -7.12
C THR A 167 -1.88 8.92 -8.01
N TYR A 168 -1.83 7.69 -7.51
CA TYR A 168 -2.29 6.51 -8.22
C TYR A 168 -3.22 5.68 -7.36
N TRP A 169 -4.23 5.07 -7.97
CA TRP A 169 -5.11 4.16 -7.24
C TRP A 169 -4.51 2.75 -7.17
N ALA A 170 -4.24 2.25 -5.95
CA ALA A 170 -3.70 0.92 -5.72
C ALA A 170 -4.76 -0.16 -5.94
N HIS A 171 -4.42 -1.20 -6.70
CA HIS A 171 -5.18 -2.46 -6.88
C HIS A 171 -6.73 -2.34 -6.89
N PRO A 172 -7.34 -1.40 -7.64
CA PRO A 172 -8.77 -1.15 -7.58
C PRO A 172 -9.58 -2.35 -8.08
N GLN A 173 -10.67 -2.67 -7.37
CA GLN A 173 -11.64 -3.65 -7.82
C GLN A 173 -12.68 -3.00 -8.75
N ALA A 174 -13.29 -3.78 -9.64
CA ALA A 174 -14.22 -3.24 -10.65
C ALA A 174 -15.44 -2.53 -10.05
N ASP A 175 -15.96 -3.00 -8.92
CA ASP A 175 -17.05 -2.38 -8.19
C ASP A 175 -16.61 -1.07 -7.52
N GLN A 176 -15.40 -1.02 -6.97
CA GLN A 176 -14.81 0.20 -6.42
C GLN A 176 -14.62 1.26 -7.51
N ILE A 177 -14.15 0.88 -8.71
CA ILE A 177 -14.02 1.81 -9.84
C ILE A 177 -15.37 2.41 -10.22
N ARG A 178 -16.43 1.57 -10.32
CA ARG A 178 -17.78 2.07 -10.65
C ARG A 178 -18.36 3.01 -9.59
N THR A 179 -18.02 2.77 -8.31
CA THR A 179 -18.57 3.54 -7.18
C THR A 179 -17.80 4.83 -6.94
N HIS A 180 -16.47 4.80 -7.06
CA HIS A 180 -15.60 5.88 -6.59
C HIS A 180 -14.77 6.54 -7.71
N GLY A 181 -14.69 5.94 -8.91
CA GLY A 181 -13.79 6.40 -9.97
C GLY A 181 -13.96 7.87 -10.32
N GLU A 182 -15.18 8.29 -10.62
CA GLU A 182 -15.50 9.70 -10.97
C GLU A 182 -15.14 10.69 -9.85
N ARG A 183 -15.31 10.28 -8.60
CA ARG A 183 -14.95 11.08 -7.43
C ARG A 183 -13.45 11.29 -7.35
N LEU A 184 -12.68 10.21 -7.55
CA LEU A 184 -11.22 10.26 -7.51
C LEU A 184 -10.63 11.04 -8.69
N ILE A 185 -11.22 10.94 -9.89
CA ILE A 185 -10.84 11.78 -11.04
C ILE A 185 -11.03 13.27 -10.70
N LYS A 186 -12.17 13.64 -10.13
CA LYS A 186 -12.42 15.03 -9.71
C LYS A 186 -11.48 15.51 -8.61
N ALA A 187 -10.99 14.60 -7.78
CA ALA A 187 -10.01 14.90 -6.75
C ALA A 187 -8.57 15.05 -7.29
N GLY A 188 -8.33 14.70 -8.56
CA GLY A 188 -7.02 14.84 -9.19
C GLY A 188 -6.22 13.53 -9.26
N LEU A 189 -6.89 12.38 -9.41
CA LEU A 189 -6.20 11.10 -9.62
C LEU A 189 -5.36 11.14 -10.90
N ASP A 190 -4.05 10.90 -10.80
CA ASP A 190 -3.11 10.90 -11.92
C ASP A 190 -3.02 9.56 -12.64
N GLY A 191 -3.20 8.46 -11.93
CA GLY A 191 -3.02 7.14 -12.50
C GLY A 191 -3.68 6.00 -11.74
N VAL A 192 -3.54 4.79 -12.27
CA VAL A 192 -4.13 3.59 -11.69
C VAL A 192 -3.20 2.38 -11.84
N GLU A 193 -3.16 1.53 -10.82
CA GLU A 193 -2.51 0.23 -10.90
C GLU A 193 -3.35 -0.72 -11.76
N SER A 194 -3.02 -0.78 -13.05
CA SER A 194 -3.75 -1.57 -14.05
C SER A 194 -3.27 -3.01 -14.17
N LEU A 195 -2.09 -3.32 -13.64
CA LEU A 195 -1.53 -4.66 -13.56
C LEU A 195 -1.27 -5.05 -12.10
N TYR A 196 -2.07 -5.99 -11.59
CA TYR A 196 -2.03 -6.43 -10.20
C TYR A 196 -2.38 -7.93 -10.07
N LYS A 197 -1.80 -8.61 -9.06
CA LYS A 197 -1.86 -10.07 -8.89
C LYS A 197 -3.28 -10.64 -8.79
N ASN A 198 -4.17 -9.97 -8.08
CA ASN A 198 -5.52 -10.47 -7.78
C ASN A 198 -6.59 -9.98 -8.77
N LEU A 199 -6.20 -9.18 -9.76
CA LEU A 199 -7.13 -8.77 -10.80
C LEU A 199 -7.37 -9.94 -11.75
N GLY A 200 -8.44 -10.69 -11.55
CA GLY A 200 -8.98 -11.59 -12.57
C GLY A 200 -9.27 -10.82 -13.86
N THR A 201 -9.39 -11.53 -14.98
CA THR A 201 -9.62 -10.92 -16.31
C THR A 201 -10.72 -9.83 -16.33
N PRO A 202 -11.89 -9.99 -15.67
CA PRO A 202 -12.92 -8.95 -15.65
C PRO A 202 -12.47 -7.66 -14.95
N HIS A 203 -11.76 -7.76 -13.83
CA HIS A 203 -11.29 -6.59 -13.07
C HIS A 203 -10.20 -5.82 -13.83
N ARG A 204 -9.25 -6.54 -14.45
CA ARG A 204 -8.21 -5.93 -15.31
C ARG A 204 -8.81 -5.16 -16.48
N LYS A 205 -9.85 -5.72 -17.08
CA LYS A 205 -10.55 -5.07 -18.20
C LYS A 205 -11.15 -3.73 -17.75
N VAL A 206 -11.88 -3.72 -16.63
CA VAL A 206 -12.49 -2.49 -16.09
C VAL A 206 -11.44 -1.46 -15.68
N ALA A 207 -10.36 -1.88 -15.00
CA ALA A 207 -9.28 -0.98 -14.61
C ALA A 207 -8.56 -0.36 -15.83
N ARG A 208 -8.36 -1.16 -16.88
CA ARG A 208 -7.77 -0.70 -18.13
C ARG A 208 -8.70 0.24 -18.90
N GLU A 209 -9.99 -0.09 -19.03
CA GLU A 209 -10.99 0.77 -19.65
C GLU A 209 -11.10 2.12 -18.92
N PHE A 210 -11.09 2.10 -17.59
CA PHE A 210 -11.08 3.30 -16.77
C PHE A 210 -9.82 4.15 -17.01
N GLN A 211 -8.65 3.51 -17.03
CA GLN A 211 -7.37 4.15 -17.32
C GLN A 211 -7.35 4.81 -18.69
N GLU A 212 -7.81 4.09 -19.74
CA GLU A 212 -7.84 4.57 -21.12
C GLU A 212 -8.88 5.70 -21.31
N THR A 213 -10.07 5.56 -20.71
CA THR A 213 -11.17 6.55 -20.83
C THR A 213 -10.80 7.91 -20.23
N HIS A 214 -10.06 7.92 -19.12
CA HIS A 214 -9.70 9.13 -18.41
C HIS A 214 -8.24 9.57 -18.67
N GLU A 215 -7.55 8.95 -19.64
CA GLU A 215 -6.16 9.24 -20.00
C GLU A 215 -5.19 9.20 -18.80
N LEU A 216 -5.44 8.27 -17.85
CA LEU A 216 -4.65 8.14 -16.64
C LEU A 216 -3.32 7.43 -16.88
N GLY A 217 -2.33 7.76 -16.07
CA GLY A 217 -1.07 7.01 -15.99
C GLY A 217 -1.33 5.55 -15.57
N ALA A 218 -0.47 4.64 -16.02
CA ALA A 218 -0.50 3.24 -15.63
C ALA A 218 0.69 2.90 -14.77
N CYS A 219 0.46 2.11 -13.71
CA CYS A 219 1.53 1.41 -13.01
C CYS A 219 1.16 -0.07 -12.82
N GLY A 220 2.11 -0.84 -12.32
CA GLY A 220 1.87 -2.23 -11.97
C GLY A 220 2.58 -2.58 -10.68
N GLY A 221 1.97 -3.44 -9.88
CA GLY A 221 2.48 -3.85 -8.60
C GLY A 221 2.13 -5.29 -8.26
N SER A 222 3.00 -5.90 -7.47
CA SER A 222 2.79 -7.24 -6.93
C SER A 222 2.13 -7.21 -5.57
N ASP A 223 2.09 -6.05 -4.89
CA ASP A 223 1.70 -5.93 -3.48
C ASP A 223 2.37 -7.04 -2.67
N LEU A 224 3.72 -7.08 -2.78
CA LEU A 224 4.51 -8.21 -2.32
C LEU A 224 4.78 -8.11 -0.83
N HIS A 225 3.99 -8.83 -0.03
CA HIS A 225 4.25 -9.02 1.39
C HIS A 225 5.18 -10.23 1.64
N ARG A 226 5.04 -11.27 0.82
CA ARG A 226 5.87 -12.48 0.88
C ARG A 226 5.86 -13.18 -0.49
N GLU A 227 7.02 -13.63 -0.93
CA GLU A 227 7.11 -14.45 -2.14
C GLU A 227 6.43 -15.82 -1.96
N SER A 228 5.90 -16.32 -3.06
CA SER A 228 5.32 -17.66 -3.16
C SER A 228 5.60 -18.23 -4.55
N PRO A 229 5.37 -19.50 -4.80
CA PRO A 229 5.49 -20.08 -6.15
C PRO A 229 4.64 -19.36 -7.20
N ARG A 230 3.58 -18.67 -6.78
CA ARG A 230 2.63 -17.96 -7.64
C ARG A 230 2.80 -16.44 -7.66
N LEU A 231 3.67 -15.90 -6.81
CA LEU A 231 3.88 -14.46 -6.68
C LEU A 231 5.37 -14.16 -6.54
N LYS A 232 5.94 -13.53 -7.56
CA LYS A 232 7.35 -13.15 -7.61
C LYS A 232 7.49 -11.66 -7.86
N ILE A 233 8.61 -11.10 -7.42
CA ILE A 233 8.96 -9.72 -7.70
C ILE A 233 9.06 -9.49 -9.22
N GLY A 234 8.57 -8.34 -9.70
CA GLY A 234 8.58 -7.96 -11.12
C GLY A 234 7.55 -8.67 -11.99
N GLN A 235 6.77 -9.61 -11.47
CA GLN A 235 5.77 -10.37 -12.25
C GLN A 235 4.69 -9.49 -12.88
N PHE A 236 4.38 -8.35 -12.27
CA PHE A 236 3.35 -7.39 -12.71
C PHE A 236 3.98 -6.05 -13.11
N ALA A 237 5.22 -6.08 -13.59
CA ALA A 237 5.88 -4.88 -14.10
C ALA A 237 5.19 -4.38 -15.38
N VAL A 238 5.08 -3.06 -15.48
CA VAL A 238 4.59 -2.36 -16.67
C VAL A 238 5.80 -2.01 -17.55
N ASP A 239 5.63 -2.13 -18.87
CA ASP A 239 6.63 -1.63 -19.83
C ASP A 239 6.81 -0.12 -19.63
N THR A 240 8.06 0.33 -19.52
CA THR A 240 8.39 1.74 -19.29
C THR A 240 7.81 2.70 -20.33
N ARG A 241 7.55 2.23 -21.56
CA ARG A 241 6.88 3.02 -22.61
C ARG A 241 5.41 3.34 -22.31
N ARG A 242 4.83 2.67 -21.33
CA ARG A 242 3.42 2.83 -20.88
C ARG A 242 3.32 3.57 -19.56
N LEU A 243 4.44 3.86 -18.92
CA LEU A 243 4.46 4.66 -17.70
C LEU A 243 4.14 6.12 -18.04
N ASP A 244 3.60 6.82 -17.08
CA ASP A 244 3.49 8.28 -17.12
C ASP A 244 4.88 8.89 -17.29
N ALA A 245 5.04 9.79 -18.23
CA ALA A 245 6.33 10.44 -18.51
C ALA A 245 6.84 11.28 -17.32
N ARG A 246 5.97 11.54 -16.35
CA ARG A 246 6.33 12.24 -15.10
C ARG A 246 6.98 11.32 -14.07
N LEU A 247 6.84 9.97 -14.18
CA LEU A 247 7.49 8.96 -13.33
C LEU A 247 8.91 8.64 -13.84
#